data_60b4b7708a94ce04fe86bb7dc4a15043
#
_entry.id   60b4b7708a94ce04fe86bb7dc4a15043
#
_cell.length_a   1.000
_cell.length_b   1.000
_cell.length_c   1.000
_cell.angle_alpha   90.00
_cell.angle_beta   90.00
_cell.angle_gamma   90.00
#
_symmetry.space_group_name_H-M   'P 1'
#
loop_
_entity.id
_entity.type
_entity.pdbx_description
1 polymer ?
#
loop_
_entity_poly.entity_id
_entity_poly.type
_entity_poly.pdbx_seq_one_letter_code
_entity_poly.pdbx_strand_id
1 'polypeptide(L)'
;MLTPPASPSLPEVHRTEIDGVPVFWTDQPGRLTASLLFGVGLARETFLETGITHLVEHLAMRGVRTSRYENNATTEVLHTSFDVTSTPEAVAEHLRRVCDSLAHLDTGPLKLERGVLLAEERGSQGPGVTAWLPSALWFGNRAFGLTGNVQLAAVNAGPAQVHAWGARWFHRRNAALVLSGPPPAGLRLPLPDGPPRQPVAAEPFDLPTPAHAVIPNGVVGCALVEWTAEMACAAGVLIHRLTDRLRHLEGLVYDVAFDHQIVDARRAVLGFGTDVPDKHAGRVVEAIRAELAELGRGGPTREELAADRAGLAEEVAEREFAQYRAFDAAMSELTGWPSAAAHQRRVLAGLDPAVVAAAARDLAGRLVLCAPERHVPRDLPELPGSPLPAPPGREVKRALVGSTSPRAHRLVVGDDGLSTYFGQNGSPAAVVRFDDLAGVGIEHTDGRLPILHLFGGHGGAITVRPGDWRGGRTLVRDLRARVDPAVCFETPESMRMFEQS
;
A
#
# COMPACT_ATOMS: atom_id res chain seq x y z
N MET A 1 -29.83 -22.25 33.31
CA MET A 1 -29.45 -21.10 32.49
C MET A 1 -28.07 -20.67 32.94
N LEU A 2 -27.02 -21.00 32.18
CA LEU A 2 -25.67 -20.47 32.42
C LEU A 2 -25.69 -19.02 31.99
N THR A 3 -25.36 -18.11 32.89
CA THR A 3 -25.12 -16.70 32.56
C THR A 3 -24.08 -16.66 31.47
N PRO A 4 -24.29 -15.98 30.32
CA PRO A 4 -23.25 -15.85 29.31
C PRO A 4 -22.02 -15.24 29.98
N PRO A 5 -20.81 -15.72 29.69
CA PRO A 5 -19.60 -15.11 30.22
C PRO A 5 -19.58 -13.62 29.84
N ALA A 6 -19.18 -12.78 30.81
CA ALA A 6 -19.03 -11.35 30.55
C ALA A 6 -18.13 -11.16 29.33
N SER A 7 -18.53 -10.31 28.40
CA SER A 7 -17.67 -9.98 27.25
C SER A 7 -16.31 -9.50 27.76
N PRO A 8 -15.18 -10.00 27.22
CA PRO A 8 -13.88 -9.59 27.67
C PRO A 8 -13.72 -8.06 27.48
N SER A 9 -13.15 -7.41 28.49
CA SER A 9 -12.80 -5.99 28.38
C SER A 9 -11.51 -5.86 27.58
N LEU A 10 -11.43 -4.85 26.71
CA LEU A 10 -10.17 -4.57 26.02
C LEU A 10 -9.06 -4.20 27.02
N PRO A 11 -7.81 -4.63 26.79
CA PRO A 11 -6.67 -4.24 27.62
C PRO A 11 -6.57 -2.73 27.77
N GLU A 12 -6.28 -2.26 29.00
CA GLU A 12 -6.06 -0.84 29.28
C GLU A 12 -4.72 -0.40 28.69
N VAL A 13 -4.72 0.75 28.02
CA VAL A 13 -3.53 1.39 27.46
C VAL A 13 -3.19 2.58 28.31
N HIS A 14 -2.01 2.58 28.90
CA HIS A 14 -1.45 3.70 29.66
C HIS A 14 -0.77 4.69 28.71
N ARG A 15 -0.74 5.97 29.09
CA ARG A 15 -0.10 7.04 28.31
C ARG A 15 0.72 7.97 29.21
N THR A 16 1.93 8.31 28.74
CA THR A 16 2.77 9.37 29.31
C THR A 16 3.52 10.09 28.21
N GLU A 17 4.49 10.95 28.57
CA GLU A 17 5.36 11.63 27.62
C GLU A 17 6.80 11.61 28.14
N ILE A 18 7.78 11.37 27.26
CA ILE A 18 9.20 11.39 27.55
C ILE A 18 9.91 12.23 26.48
N ASP A 19 10.62 13.27 26.88
CA ASP A 19 11.35 14.20 26.02
C ASP A 19 10.51 14.79 24.86
N GLY A 20 9.20 14.97 25.08
CA GLY A 20 8.24 15.44 24.06
C GLY A 20 7.73 14.37 23.09
N VAL A 21 8.01 13.08 23.38
CA VAL A 21 7.49 11.94 22.63
C VAL A 21 6.38 11.26 23.44
N PRO A 22 5.16 11.09 22.91
CA PRO A 22 4.10 10.32 23.55
C PRO A 22 4.49 8.84 23.66
N VAL A 23 4.25 8.25 24.83
CA VAL A 23 4.60 6.86 25.17
C VAL A 23 3.32 6.13 25.56
N PHE A 24 3.08 4.99 24.94
CA PHE A 24 1.92 4.13 25.18
C PHE A 24 2.40 2.75 25.64
N TRP A 25 1.73 2.16 26.65
CA TRP A 25 2.07 0.81 27.08
C TRP A 25 0.88 0.06 27.66
N THR A 26 1.06 -1.25 27.73
CA THR A 26 0.20 -2.19 28.46
C THR A 26 1.07 -3.02 29.38
N ASP A 27 0.56 -3.39 30.56
CA ASP A 27 1.32 -4.19 31.52
C ASP A 27 1.35 -5.66 31.09
N GLN A 28 2.48 -6.10 30.53
CA GLN A 28 2.69 -7.48 30.13
C GLN A 28 3.89 -8.08 30.89
N PRO A 29 3.80 -9.35 31.30
CA PRO A 29 4.92 -10.03 31.95
C PRO A 29 6.01 -10.39 30.93
N GLY A 30 7.26 -10.45 31.37
CA GLY A 30 8.40 -10.93 30.58
C GLY A 30 9.39 -9.84 30.22
N ARG A 31 10.14 -10.07 29.12
CA ARG A 31 11.10 -9.09 28.59
C ARG A 31 10.38 -7.86 28.07
N LEU A 32 10.99 -6.72 28.22
CA LEU A 32 10.43 -5.47 27.69
C LEU A 32 10.61 -5.44 26.18
N THR A 33 9.50 -5.27 25.46
CA THR A 33 9.49 -4.97 24.03
C THR A 33 9.20 -3.48 23.86
N ALA A 34 9.92 -2.83 22.96
CA ALA A 34 9.74 -1.44 22.60
C ALA A 34 9.72 -1.27 21.09
N SER A 35 8.82 -0.41 20.61
CA SER A 35 8.72 0.01 19.21
C SER A 35 8.70 1.54 19.16
N LEU A 36 9.79 2.16 18.69
CA LEU A 36 9.83 3.60 18.43
C LEU A 36 9.31 3.86 17.03
N LEU A 37 8.14 4.46 16.94
CA LEU A 37 7.39 4.70 15.70
C LEU A 37 7.59 6.14 15.22
N PHE A 38 7.69 6.30 13.90
CA PHE A 38 7.63 7.60 13.22
C PHE A 38 6.51 7.60 12.21
N GLY A 39 5.70 8.67 12.15
CA GLY A 39 4.57 8.83 11.21
C GLY A 39 5.03 9.13 9.79
N VAL A 40 5.96 8.33 9.28
CA VAL A 40 6.51 8.37 7.93
C VAL A 40 6.70 6.95 7.40
N GLY A 41 6.25 6.72 6.19
CA GLY A 41 6.38 5.50 5.43
C GLY A 41 6.12 5.80 3.96
N LEU A 42 5.88 4.77 3.17
CA LEU A 42 5.70 4.85 1.72
C LEU A 42 4.66 5.91 1.30
N ALA A 43 3.56 6.05 2.03
CA ALA A 43 2.49 7.01 1.69
C ALA A 43 2.90 8.49 1.78
N ARG A 44 4.09 8.80 2.33
CA ARG A 44 4.67 10.14 2.37
C ARG A 44 5.62 10.43 1.21
N GLU A 45 6.04 9.40 0.51
CA GLU A 45 6.99 9.50 -0.60
C GLU A 45 6.30 9.98 -1.87
N THR A 46 7.06 10.59 -2.76
CA THR A 46 6.67 10.78 -4.15
C THR A 46 7.16 9.58 -4.97
N PHE A 47 6.69 9.44 -6.19
CA PHE A 47 7.10 8.36 -7.10
C PHE A 47 8.64 8.27 -7.24
N LEU A 48 9.32 9.42 -7.33
CA LEU A 48 10.78 9.46 -7.46
C LEU A 48 11.53 9.21 -6.15
N GLU A 49 10.86 9.37 -5.03
CA GLU A 49 11.40 9.17 -3.67
C GLU A 49 11.11 7.79 -3.11
N THR A 50 10.41 6.91 -3.88
CA THR A 50 10.08 5.56 -3.38
C THR A 50 11.31 4.83 -2.84
N GLY A 51 11.23 4.40 -1.58
CA GLY A 51 12.31 3.75 -0.84
C GLY A 51 13.28 4.69 -0.11
N ILE A 52 13.08 6.03 -0.14
CA ILE A 52 13.94 6.95 0.60
C ILE A 52 13.80 6.79 2.12
N THR A 53 12.59 6.49 2.59
CA THR A 53 12.32 6.21 4.02
C THR A 53 13.06 4.95 4.46
N HIS A 54 13.02 3.90 3.65
CA HIS A 54 13.73 2.65 3.89
C HIS A 54 15.27 2.83 3.88
N LEU A 55 15.79 3.71 3.01
CA LEU A 55 17.22 4.09 3.05
C LEU A 55 17.61 4.78 4.37
N VAL A 56 16.77 5.70 4.89
CA VAL A 56 17.02 6.35 6.19
C VAL A 56 16.99 5.33 7.31
N GLU A 57 16.04 4.41 7.29
CA GLU A 57 15.92 3.30 8.26
C GLU A 57 17.22 2.45 8.27
N HIS A 58 17.69 1.97 7.12
CA HIS A 58 18.93 1.20 6.99
C HIS A 58 20.16 1.95 7.51
N LEU A 59 20.29 3.23 7.14
CA LEU A 59 21.41 4.07 7.60
C LEU A 59 21.36 4.29 9.12
N ALA A 60 20.17 4.51 9.69
CA ALA A 60 19.98 4.66 11.13
C ALA A 60 20.34 3.37 11.88
N MET A 61 19.86 2.22 11.41
CA MET A 61 20.14 0.92 12.02
C MET A 61 21.62 0.53 11.93
N ARG A 62 22.33 0.99 10.91
CA ARG A 62 23.76 0.74 10.79
C ARG A 62 24.56 1.28 11.99
N GLY A 63 24.18 2.43 12.52
CA GLY A 63 24.77 3.02 13.74
C GLY A 63 24.51 2.19 15.01
N VAL A 64 23.57 1.24 14.98
CA VAL A 64 23.08 0.49 16.14
C VAL A 64 23.42 -1.02 16.08
N ARG A 65 23.97 -1.52 14.98
CA ARG A 65 24.23 -2.96 14.66
C ARG A 65 25.11 -3.74 15.65
N THR A 66 25.69 -3.10 16.65
CA THR A 66 26.54 -3.79 17.64
C THR A 66 25.78 -4.37 18.83
N SER A 67 24.45 -4.30 18.83
CA SER A 67 23.65 -4.82 19.93
C SER A 67 23.55 -6.37 19.88
N ARG A 68 23.63 -7.00 21.05
CA ARG A 68 23.45 -8.45 21.23
C ARG A 68 21.99 -8.83 21.49
N TYR A 69 21.07 -7.90 21.25
CA TYR A 69 19.64 -8.07 21.51
C TYR A 69 18.90 -8.33 20.21
N GLU A 70 17.75 -8.92 20.32
CA GLU A 70 16.78 -8.99 19.24
C GLU A 70 16.31 -7.58 18.93
N ASN A 71 16.64 -7.08 17.75
CA ASN A 71 16.24 -5.77 17.25
C ASN A 71 15.97 -5.83 15.76
N ASN A 72 15.06 -5.00 15.29
CA ASN A 72 14.68 -4.86 13.90
C ASN A 72 14.27 -3.42 13.62
N ALA A 73 14.14 -3.07 12.35
CA ALA A 73 13.42 -1.90 11.92
C ALA A 73 12.60 -2.25 10.69
N THR A 74 11.51 -1.53 10.47
CA THR A 74 10.59 -1.82 9.36
C THR A 74 9.98 -0.52 8.86
N THR A 75 10.00 -0.34 7.55
CA THR A 75 9.31 0.76 6.86
C THR A 75 8.02 0.22 6.22
N GLU A 76 6.90 0.70 6.72
CA GLU A 76 5.55 0.35 6.29
C GLU A 76 4.91 1.49 5.47
N VAL A 77 3.65 1.31 5.08
CA VAL A 77 2.92 2.31 4.28
C VAL A 77 2.77 3.64 5.02
N LEU A 78 2.44 3.62 6.32
CA LEU A 78 2.13 4.81 7.12
C LEU A 78 3.19 5.18 8.15
N HIS A 79 4.04 4.24 8.53
CA HIS A 79 5.02 4.44 9.61
C HIS A 79 6.33 3.71 9.35
N THR A 80 7.35 4.11 10.09
CA THR A 80 8.60 3.38 10.25
C THR A 80 8.76 3.06 11.72
N SER A 81 9.11 1.80 12.07
CA SER A 81 9.36 1.34 13.43
C SER A 81 10.83 0.98 13.64
N PHE A 82 11.31 1.16 14.88
CA PHE A 82 12.57 0.64 15.37
C PHE A 82 12.26 -0.19 16.62
N ASP A 83 12.45 -1.49 16.51
CA ASP A 83 11.96 -2.48 17.46
C ASP A 83 13.10 -3.12 18.25
N VAL A 84 12.88 -3.38 19.53
CA VAL A 84 13.84 -4.09 20.41
C VAL A 84 13.13 -4.86 21.51
N THR A 85 13.65 -6.06 21.82
CA THR A 85 13.18 -6.86 22.96
C THR A 85 14.36 -7.23 23.83
N SER A 86 14.40 -6.76 25.11
CA SER A 86 15.49 -7.03 26.03
C SER A 86 15.14 -6.71 27.50
N THR A 87 16.17 -6.52 28.34
CA THR A 87 15.99 -5.95 29.69
C THR A 87 15.67 -4.45 29.60
N PRO A 88 15.02 -3.84 30.59
CA PRO A 88 14.68 -2.42 30.58
C PRO A 88 15.87 -1.49 30.27
N GLU A 89 17.05 -1.77 30.87
CA GLU A 89 18.26 -0.98 30.67
C GLU A 89 18.79 -1.09 29.24
N ALA A 90 18.76 -2.30 28.66
CA ALA A 90 19.20 -2.55 27.29
C ALA A 90 18.25 -1.91 26.27
N VAL A 91 16.95 -1.92 26.53
CA VAL A 91 15.92 -1.23 25.73
C VAL A 91 16.17 0.28 25.75
N ALA A 92 16.37 0.87 26.94
CA ALA A 92 16.65 2.29 27.07
C ALA A 92 17.93 2.72 26.31
N GLU A 93 19.00 1.93 26.42
CA GLU A 93 20.25 2.20 25.68
C GLU A 93 20.08 2.03 24.17
N HIS A 94 19.36 1.03 23.72
CA HIS A 94 19.08 0.83 22.29
C HIS A 94 18.29 2.03 21.69
N LEU A 95 17.19 2.42 22.34
CA LEU A 95 16.37 3.55 21.91
C LEU A 95 17.19 4.86 21.89
N ARG A 96 18.04 5.09 22.88
CA ARG A 96 18.94 6.23 22.87
C ARG A 96 19.88 6.23 21.65
N ARG A 97 20.48 5.07 21.32
CA ARG A 97 21.36 4.93 20.13
C ARG A 97 20.61 5.15 18.83
N VAL A 98 19.38 4.65 18.69
CA VAL A 98 18.53 4.90 17.52
C VAL A 98 18.29 6.40 17.38
N CYS A 99 17.90 7.08 18.46
CA CYS A 99 17.68 8.53 18.46
C CYS A 99 18.95 9.30 18.08
N ASP A 100 20.10 8.93 18.65
CA ASP A 100 21.41 9.55 18.33
C ASP A 100 21.77 9.34 16.85
N SER A 101 21.55 8.12 16.31
CA SER A 101 21.83 7.79 14.91
C SER A 101 20.95 8.58 13.95
N LEU A 102 19.65 8.74 14.26
CA LEU A 102 18.73 9.55 13.47
C LEU A 102 19.05 11.05 13.55
N ALA A 103 19.45 11.54 14.72
CA ALA A 103 19.85 12.94 14.91
C ALA A 103 21.15 13.30 14.16
N HIS A 104 22.03 12.32 13.93
CA HIS A 104 23.34 12.49 13.29
C HIS A 104 23.51 11.45 12.16
N LEU A 105 22.54 11.40 11.26
CA LEU A 105 22.45 10.39 10.20
C LEU A 105 23.73 10.39 9.33
N ASP A 106 24.49 9.28 9.37
CA ASP A 106 25.68 9.10 8.55
C ASP A 106 25.32 8.59 7.16
N THR A 107 25.54 9.39 6.14
CA THR A 107 25.35 9.00 4.72
C THR A 107 26.60 8.46 4.04
N GLY A 108 27.72 8.34 4.74
CA GLY A 108 28.95 7.71 4.19
C GLY A 108 28.71 6.34 3.60
N PRO A 109 27.96 5.45 4.28
CA PRO A 109 27.62 4.12 3.77
C PRO A 109 26.51 4.07 2.71
N LEU A 110 25.94 5.18 2.27
CA LEU A 110 24.77 5.24 1.38
C LEU A 110 24.88 4.31 0.15
N LYS A 111 26.05 4.27 -0.51
CA LYS A 111 26.28 3.40 -1.68
C LYS A 111 26.12 1.91 -1.33
N LEU A 112 26.55 1.52 -0.14
CA LEU A 112 26.44 0.13 0.32
C LEU A 112 24.99 -0.21 0.65
N GLU A 113 24.28 0.65 1.41
CA GLU A 113 22.88 0.40 1.80
C GLU A 113 21.95 0.40 0.58
N ARG A 114 22.19 1.25 -0.41
CA ARG A 114 21.49 1.18 -1.70
C ARG A 114 21.63 -0.19 -2.37
N GLY A 115 22.83 -0.77 -2.32
CA GLY A 115 23.08 -2.13 -2.82
C GLY A 115 22.33 -3.20 -2.03
N VAL A 116 22.18 -3.02 -0.72
CA VAL A 116 21.39 -3.92 0.15
C VAL A 116 19.91 -3.85 -0.21
N LEU A 117 19.33 -2.64 -0.28
CA LEU A 117 17.93 -2.46 -0.66
C LEU A 117 17.60 -3.10 -2.02
N LEU A 118 18.45 -2.89 -3.03
CA LEU A 118 18.26 -3.51 -4.34
C LEU A 118 18.41 -5.04 -4.32
N ALA A 119 19.17 -5.60 -3.38
CA ALA A 119 19.25 -7.04 -3.18
C ALA A 119 18.01 -7.59 -2.50
N GLU A 120 17.47 -6.90 -1.50
CA GLU A 120 16.22 -7.22 -0.83
C GLU A 120 15.02 -7.14 -1.78
N GLU A 121 14.92 -6.09 -2.59
CA GLU A 121 13.88 -5.95 -3.61
C GLU A 121 13.88 -7.14 -4.59
N ARG A 122 15.06 -7.57 -5.06
CA ARG A 122 15.20 -8.76 -5.93
C ARG A 122 14.86 -10.07 -5.24
N GLY A 123 15.09 -10.17 -3.93
CA GLY A 123 14.76 -11.34 -3.11
C GLY A 123 13.31 -11.39 -2.65
N SER A 124 12.60 -10.27 -2.71
CA SER A 124 11.20 -10.17 -2.31
C SER A 124 10.27 -10.57 -3.47
N GLN A 125 9.16 -11.24 -3.13
CA GLN A 125 8.07 -11.46 -4.10
C GLN A 125 7.17 -10.23 -4.24
N GLY A 126 7.49 -9.15 -3.52
CA GLY A 126 6.63 -7.97 -3.44
C GLY A 126 5.30 -8.23 -2.72
N PRO A 127 4.47 -7.19 -2.55
CA PRO A 127 3.13 -7.35 -2.01
C PRO A 127 2.25 -8.14 -2.98
N GLY A 128 1.35 -8.95 -2.44
CA GLY A 128 0.35 -9.67 -3.22
C GLY A 128 -0.55 -8.72 -4.03
N VAL A 129 -1.13 -9.21 -5.11
CA VAL A 129 -2.02 -8.40 -5.98
C VAL A 129 -3.21 -7.81 -5.20
N THR A 130 -3.70 -8.48 -4.18
CA THR A 130 -4.77 -8.02 -3.28
C THR A 130 -4.35 -6.82 -2.42
N ALA A 131 -3.06 -6.63 -2.15
CA ALA A 131 -2.55 -5.49 -1.40
C ALA A 131 -2.26 -4.28 -2.30
N TRP A 132 -1.56 -4.46 -3.44
CA TRP A 132 -1.14 -3.31 -4.24
C TRP A 132 -2.20 -2.83 -5.25
N LEU A 133 -2.95 -3.74 -5.89
CA LEU A 133 -3.89 -3.36 -6.96
C LEU A 133 -5.01 -2.42 -6.50
N PRO A 134 -5.69 -2.65 -5.33
CA PRO A 134 -6.69 -1.70 -4.84
C PRO A 134 -6.10 -0.31 -4.62
N SER A 135 -4.95 -0.22 -3.99
CA SER A 135 -4.28 1.06 -3.74
C SER A 135 -3.89 1.76 -5.04
N ALA A 136 -3.36 1.03 -6.03
CA ALA A 136 -3.02 1.58 -7.34
C ALA A 136 -4.25 2.11 -8.10
N LEU A 137 -5.40 1.42 -8.02
CA LEU A 137 -6.64 1.86 -8.67
C LEU A 137 -7.12 3.21 -8.15
N TRP A 138 -7.10 3.43 -6.83
CA TRP A 138 -7.63 4.64 -6.22
C TRP A 138 -6.62 5.77 -6.03
N PHE A 139 -5.30 5.47 -6.09
CA PHE A 139 -4.27 6.48 -5.82
C PHE A 139 -3.24 6.63 -6.94
N GLY A 140 -3.19 5.74 -7.93
CA GLY A 140 -2.24 5.79 -9.03
C GLY A 140 -0.79 5.68 -8.56
N ASN A 141 0.07 6.59 -9.02
CA ASN A 141 1.49 6.64 -8.67
C ASN A 141 1.79 7.66 -7.56
N ARG A 142 0.97 7.70 -6.51
CA ARG A 142 1.12 8.62 -5.36
C ARG A 142 0.57 8.01 -4.08
N ALA A 143 1.16 8.38 -2.94
CA ALA A 143 0.76 7.95 -1.62
C ALA A 143 0.56 6.43 -1.54
N PHE A 144 -0.65 5.96 -1.16
CA PHE A 144 -0.96 4.54 -1.01
C PHE A 144 -0.78 3.73 -2.31
N GLY A 145 -0.95 4.36 -3.47
CA GLY A 145 -0.76 3.72 -4.77
C GLY A 145 0.69 3.39 -5.11
N LEU A 146 1.65 3.87 -4.32
CA LEU A 146 3.06 3.51 -4.46
C LEU A 146 3.39 2.12 -3.91
N THR A 147 2.44 1.47 -3.24
CA THR A 147 2.58 0.10 -2.74
C THR A 147 2.91 -0.84 -3.90
N GLY A 148 4.04 -1.54 -3.82
CA GLY A 148 4.52 -2.43 -4.89
C GLY A 148 5.36 -1.76 -5.97
N ASN A 149 5.57 -0.43 -5.93
CA ASN A 149 6.47 0.25 -6.85
C ASN A 149 7.95 -0.04 -6.52
N VAL A 150 8.77 0.02 -7.56
CA VAL A 150 10.24 -0.11 -7.45
C VAL A 150 10.80 1.02 -6.58
N GLN A 151 11.80 0.70 -5.76
CA GLN A 151 12.46 1.65 -4.87
C GLN A 151 13.44 2.56 -5.63
N LEU A 152 12.93 3.59 -6.30
CA LEU A 152 13.73 4.49 -7.15
C LEU A 152 14.80 5.26 -6.38
N ALA A 153 14.58 5.57 -5.11
CA ALA A 153 15.56 6.23 -4.26
C ALA A 153 16.80 5.35 -4.03
N ALA A 154 16.65 4.02 -4.04
CA ALA A 154 17.80 3.11 -4.00
C ALA A 154 18.74 3.26 -5.21
N VAL A 155 18.28 3.83 -6.30
CA VAL A 155 19.10 4.12 -7.49
C VAL A 155 19.53 5.60 -7.54
N ASN A 156 18.62 6.52 -7.24
CA ASN A 156 18.77 7.94 -7.61
C ASN A 156 19.02 8.89 -6.41
N ALA A 157 18.65 8.52 -5.17
CA ALA A 157 18.74 9.44 -4.04
C ALA A 157 20.20 9.76 -3.67
N GLY A 158 20.52 11.05 -3.57
CA GLY A 158 21.82 11.53 -3.09
C GLY A 158 21.83 11.80 -1.57
N PRO A 159 23.03 11.99 -0.97
CA PRO A 159 23.17 12.24 0.46
C PRO A 159 22.34 13.42 0.97
N ALA A 160 22.28 14.51 0.22
CA ALA A 160 21.52 15.71 0.60
C ALA A 160 20.00 15.45 0.68
N GLN A 161 19.44 14.64 -0.23
CA GLN A 161 18.02 14.26 -0.20
C GLN A 161 17.71 13.36 1.00
N VAL A 162 18.57 12.37 1.27
CA VAL A 162 18.44 11.46 2.41
C VAL A 162 18.49 12.23 3.73
N HIS A 163 19.44 13.17 3.89
CA HIS A 163 19.51 14.04 5.07
C HIS A 163 18.29 14.94 5.22
N ALA A 164 17.83 15.54 4.12
CA ALA A 164 16.63 16.40 4.15
C ALA A 164 15.39 15.59 4.53
N TRP A 165 15.26 14.36 4.04
CA TRP A 165 14.18 13.44 4.40
C TRP A 165 14.23 13.05 5.87
N GLY A 166 15.40 12.63 6.36
CA GLY A 166 15.62 12.30 7.78
C GLY A 166 15.24 13.47 8.70
N ALA A 167 15.75 14.66 8.43
CA ALA A 167 15.47 15.86 9.21
C ALA A 167 13.97 16.26 9.18
N ARG A 168 13.29 16.03 8.06
CA ARG A 168 11.87 16.36 7.90
C ARG A 168 10.95 15.43 8.67
N TRP A 169 11.29 14.15 8.81
CA TRP A 169 10.34 13.15 9.27
C TRP A 169 10.74 12.43 10.56
N PHE A 170 12.04 12.25 10.84
CA PHE A 170 12.52 11.51 12.01
C PHE A 170 12.88 12.45 13.17
N HIS A 171 11.85 12.99 13.81
CA HIS A 171 11.96 13.95 14.90
C HIS A 171 10.87 13.73 15.95
N ARG A 172 11.05 14.27 17.18
CA ARG A 172 10.17 14.01 18.33
C ARG A 172 8.68 14.31 18.09
N ARG A 173 8.34 15.35 17.31
CA ARG A 173 6.94 15.71 17.03
C ARG A 173 6.26 14.75 16.05
N ASN A 174 7.00 13.91 15.37
CA ASN A 174 6.50 12.88 14.45
C ASN A 174 6.76 11.47 14.98
N ALA A 175 7.07 11.32 16.28
CA ALA A 175 7.38 10.05 16.93
C ALA A 175 6.32 9.68 17.95
N ALA A 176 6.21 8.36 18.23
CA ALA A 176 5.51 7.78 19.37
C ALA A 176 6.28 6.54 19.82
N LEU A 177 6.28 6.23 21.10
CA LEU A 177 6.89 5.02 21.64
C LEU A 177 5.82 4.06 22.17
N VAL A 178 5.92 2.81 21.79
CA VAL A 178 5.10 1.70 22.30
C VAL A 178 5.96 0.79 23.16
N LEU A 179 5.46 0.40 24.32
CA LEU A 179 6.15 -0.51 25.25
C LEU A 179 5.20 -1.64 25.71
N SER A 180 5.75 -2.81 26.00
CA SER A 180 5.03 -3.92 26.61
C SER A 180 4.95 -3.84 28.14
N GLY A 181 5.41 -2.76 28.75
CA GLY A 181 5.40 -2.49 30.19
C GLY A 181 5.70 -1.03 30.49
N PRO A 182 5.74 -0.61 31.76
CA PRO A 182 6.03 0.77 32.12
C PRO A 182 7.40 1.23 31.61
N PRO A 183 7.55 2.52 31.26
CA PRO A 183 8.82 3.05 30.79
C PRO A 183 9.96 2.80 31.80
N PRO A 184 11.15 2.37 31.33
CA PRO A 184 12.33 2.23 32.20
C PRO A 184 12.68 3.53 32.90
N ALA A 185 13.12 3.44 34.15
CA ALA A 185 13.61 4.58 34.89
C ALA A 185 14.78 5.25 34.14
N GLY A 186 14.71 6.57 33.94
CA GLY A 186 15.75 7.31 33.25
C GLY A 186 15.79 7.13 31.71
N LEU A 187 14.77 6.54 31.12
CA LEU A 187 14.63 6.49 29.66
C LEU A 187 14.70 7.91 29.05
N ARG A 188 15.52 8.07 28.04
CA ARG A 188 15.67 9.31 27.27
C ARG A 188 15.52 9.04 25.78
N LEU A 189 14.89 9.97 25.08
CA LEU A 189 14.65 9.94 23.65
C LEU A 189 15.18 11.25 23.01
N PRO A 190 16.50 11.38 22.82
CA PRO A 190 17.14 12.63 22.39
C PRO A 190 16.93 12.90 20.89
N LEU A 191 15.69 12.87 20.44
CA LEU A 191 15.31 13.21 19.07
C LEU A 191 15.37 14.73 18.84
N PRO A 192 15.74 15.19 17.64
CA PRO A 192 15.67 16.59 17.27
C PRO A 192 14.24 17.11 17.32
N ASP A 193 14.09 18.43 17.45
CA ASP A 193 12.80 19.08 17.21
C ASP A 193 12.50 19.14 15.70
N GLY A 194 11.24 19.29 15.33
CA GLY A 194 10.83 19.32 13.94
C GLY A 194 9.50 20.04 13.72
N PRO A 195 9.04 20.12 12.47
CA PRO A 195 7.78 20.77 12.15
C PRO A 195 6.59 20.06 12.81
N PRO A 196 5.44 20.75 12.95
CA PRO A 196 4.20 20.09 13.35
C PRO A 196 3.88 18.91 12.43
N ARG A 197 3.35 17.86 13.04
CA ARG A 197 2.89 16.68 12.30
C ARG A 197 1.86 17.08 11.22
N GLN A 198 2.01 16.53 10.05
CA GLN A 198 1.09 16.74 8.94
C GLN A 198 0.28 15.46 8.67
N PRO A 199 -1.03 15.53 8.39
CA PRO A 199 -1.78 14.36 7.97
C PRO A 199 -1.25 13.81 6.63
N VAL A 200 -1.49 12.54 6.33
CA VAL A 200 -1.31 12.02 4.97
C VAL A 200 -2.41 12.64 4.12
N ALA A 201 -2.04 13.47 3.17
CA ALA A 201 -2.97 14.15 2.28
C ALA A 201 -2.98 13.42 0.93
N ALA A 202 -3.88 12.46 0.77
CA ALA A 202 -4.09 11.81 -0.51
C ALA A 202 -5.59 11.55 -0.69
N GLU A 203 -6.20 12.24 -1.67
CA GLU A 203 -7.57 11.95 -2.05
C GLU A 203 -7.61 10.83 -3.09
N PRO A 204 -8.43 9.80 -2.87
CA PRO A 204 -8.64 8.75 -3.86
C PRO A 204 -9.36 9.30 -5.08
N PHE A 205 -9.14 8.65 -6.22
CA PHE A 205 -9.88 8.98 -7.44
C PHE A 205 -11.35 8.58 -7.29
N ASP A 206 -12.22 9.36 -7.92
CA ASP A 206 -13.63 9.02 -8.10
C ASP A 206 -13.75 8.04 -9.27
N LEU A 207 -13.82 6.75 -8.96
CA LEU A 207 -13.96 5.71 -9.96
C LEU A 207 -15.44 5.32 -10.13
N PRO A 208 -15.90 5.10 -11.38
CA PRO A 208 -17.24 4.58 -11.60
C PRO A 208 -17.35 3.15 -11.07
N THR A 209 -18.16 2.94 -10.04
CA THR A 209 -18.42 1.64 -9.43
C THR A 209 -19.92 1.35 -9.34
N PRO A 210 -20.38 0.08 -9.42
CA PRO A 210 -19.57 -1.12 -9.64
C PRO A 210 -19.06 -1.20 -11.07
N ALA A 211 -17.86 -1.81 -11.24
CA ALA A 211 -17.22 -1.94 -12.55
C ALA A 211 -16.43 -3.24 -12.66
N HIS A 212 -15.92 -3.56 -13.86
CA HIS A 212 -14.90 -4.58 -14.04
C HIS A 212 -13.62 -4.00 -14.65
N ALA A 213 -12.50 -4.69 -14.42
CA ALA A 213 -11.23 -4.39 -15.06
C ALA A 213 -10.56 -5.69 -15.56
N VAL A 214 -9.74 -5.58 -16.60
CA VAL A 214 -9.01 -6.72 -17.14
C VAL A 214 -7.65 -6.81 -16.48
N ILE A 215 -7.32 -7.99 -15.95
CA ILE A 215 -5.97 -8.35 -15.47
C ILE A 215 -5.51 -9.64 -16.16
N PRO A 216 -4.19 -9.86 -16.29
CA PRO A 216 -3.69 -11.01 -17.02
C PRO A 216 -3.98 -12.36 -16.34
N ASN A 217 -3.91 -12.40 -15.01
CA ASN A 217 -4.03 -13.63 -14.21
C ASN A 217 -4.79 -13.38 -12.92
N GLY A 218 -5.39 -14.44 -12.35
CA GLY A 218 -6.10 -14.40 -11.08
C GLY A 218 -7.46 -13.71 -11.16
N VAL A 219 -8.10 -13.56 -10.01
CA VAL A 219 -9.35 -12.79 -9.82
C VAL A 219 -9.24 -11.99 -8.54
N VAL A 220 -9.49 -10.68 -8.63
CA VAL A 220 -9.39 -9.76 -7.49
C VAL A 220 -10.61 -8.87 -7.45
N GLY A 221 -11.28 -8.85 -6.29
CA GLY A 221 -12.25 -7.82 -5.95
C GLY A 221 -11.57 -6.67 -5.24
N CYS A 222 -11.77 -5.45 -5.73
CA CYS A 222 -11.21 -4.22 -5.16
C CYS A 222 -12.35 -3.27 -4.79
N ALA A 223 -12.26 -2.59 -3.63
CA ALA A 223 -13.26 -1.60 -3.24
C ALA A 223 -12.65 -0.50 -2.35
N LEU A 224 -13.16 0.73 -2.48
CA LEU A 224 -12.97 1.81 -1.50
C LEU A 224 -14.25 1.97 -0.70
N VAL A 225 -14.18 1.73 0.60
CA VAL A 225 -15.35 1.66 1.50
C VAL A 225 -15.20 2.54 2.73
N GLU A 226 -16.32 2.88 3.38
CA GLU A 226 -16.28 3.33 4.77
C GLU A 226 -15.89 2.15 5.67
N TRP A 227 -14.81 2.33 6.46
CA TRP A 227 -14.29 1.27 7.32
C TRP A 227 -14.99 1.29 8.67
N THR A 228 -16.00 0.46 8.80
CA THR A 228 -16.80 0.29 10.03
C THR A 228 -16.68 -1.14 10.55
N ALA A 229 -17.11 -1.39 11.78
CA ALA A 229 -17.15 -2.75 12.34
C ALA A 229 -18.02 -3.69 11.50
N GLU A 230 -19.14 -3.18 10.96
CA GLU A 230 -20.04 -3.94 10.10
C GLU A 230 -19.42 -4.26 8.73
N MET A 231 -18.64 -3.32 8.17
CA MET A 231 -17.91 -3.56 6.92
C MET A 231 -16.80 -4.58 7.11
N ALA A 232 -16.05 -4.48 8.20
CA ALA A 232 -15.02 -5.46 8.55
C ALA A 232 -15.61 -6.88 8.74
N CYS A 233 -16.72 -6.98 9.44
CA CYS A 233 -17.47 -8.24 9.61
C CYS A 233 -18.00 -8.76 8.25
N ALA A 234 -18.59 -7.90 7.41
CA ALA A 234 -19.10 -8.30 6.11
C ALA A 234 -17.96 -8.85 5.21
N ALA A 235 -16.81 -8.19 5.21
CA ALA A 235 -15.62 -8.66 4.50
C ALA A 235 -15.12 -10.01 5.06
N GLY A 236 -14.99 -10.14 6.38
CA GLY A 236 -14.56 -11.39 7.03
C GLY A 236 -15.47 -12.57 6.71
N VAL A 237 -16.80 -12.39 6.82
CA VAL A 237 -17.79 -13.43 6.47
C VAL A 237 -17.71 -13.78 4.98
N LEU A 238 -17.56 -12.79 4.10
CA LEU A 238 -17.38 -13.04 2.67
C LEU A 238 -16.16 -13.92 2.39
N ILE A 239 -15.02 -13.58 2.97
CA ILE A 239 -13.76 -14.33 2.77
C ILE A 239 -13.88 -15.76 3.30
N HIS A 240 -14.50 -15.93 4.47
CA HIS A 240 -14.75 -17.24 5.04
C HIS A 240 -15.63 -18.10 4.10
N ARG A 241 -16.75 -17.58 3.61
CA ARG A 241 -17.63 -18.28 2.66
C ARG A 241 -16.93 -18.61 1.35
N LEU A 242 -16.14 -17.68 0.80
CA LEU A 242 -15.34 -17.90 -0.40
C LEU A 242 -14.29 -19.00 -0.21
N THR A 243 -13.62 -19.01 0.93
CA THR A 243 -12.62 -20.03 1.28
C THR A 243 -13.30 -21.40 1.41
N ASP A 244 -14.39 -21.49 2.13
CA ASP A 244 -15.15 -22.75 2.26
C ASP A 244 -15.59 -23.27 0.90
N ARG A 245 -16.17 -22.43 0.08
CA ARG A 245 -16.67 -22.80 -1.24
C ARG A 245 -15.55 -23.18 -2.19
N LEU A 246 -14.58 -22.28 -2.41
CA LEU A 246 -13.59 -22.44 -3.47
C LEU A 246 -12.48 -23.45 -3.10
N ARG A 247 -12.07 -23.47 -1.81
CA ARG A 247 -11.01 -24.35 -1.33
C ARG A 247 -11.55 -25.71 -0.88
N HIS A 248 -12.54 -25.71 0.04
CA HIS A 248 -12.96 -26.94 0.71
C HIS A 248 -14.02 -27.73 -0.08
N LEU A 249 -14.97 -27.07 -0.73
CA LEU A 249 -16.02 -27.76 -1.48
C LEU A 249 -15.64 -28.00 -2.95
N GLU A 250 -15.02 -27.03 -3.62
CA GLU A 250 -14.72 -27.12 -5.06
C GLU A 250 -13.25 -27.48 -5.35
N GLY A 251 -12.33 -27.30 -4.41
CA GLY A 251 -10.90 -27.62 -4.58
C GLY A 251 -10.21 -26.83 -5.69
N LEU A 252 -10.66 -25.61 -5.97
CA LEU A 252 -10.18 -24.81 -7.08
C LEU A 252 -8.98 -23.95 -6.75
N VAL A 253 -8.85 -23.54 -5.48
CA VAL A 253 -7.83 -22.60 -5.01
C VAL A 253 -7.15 -23.12 -3.75
N TYR A 254 -5.93 -22.66 -3.51
CA TYR A 254 -5.22 -22.94 -2.26
C TYR A 254 -5.71 -22.04 -1.13
N ASP A 255 -5.90 -20.76 -1.43
CA ASP A 255 -6.30 -19.73 -0.46
C ASP A 255 -7.09 -18.60 -1.14
N VAL A 256 -7.85 -17.85 -0.34
CA VAL A 256 -8.47 -16.59 -0.73
C VAL A 256 -7.82 -15.49 0.10
N ALA A 257 -6.91 -14.74 -0.52
CA ALA A 257 -6.22 -13.64 0.14
C ALA A 257 -7.19 -12.48 0.41
N PHE A 258 -6.96 -11.79 1.52
CA PHE A 258 -7.64 -10.55 1.88
C PHE A 258 -6.65 -9.56 2.47
N ASP A 259 -6.66 -8.36 1.92
CA ASP A 259 -5.87 -7.24 2.38
C ASP A 259 -6.75 -6.01 2.54
N HIS A 260 -6.43 -5.15 3.49
CA HIS A 260 -7.05 -3.83 3.60
C HIS A 260 -6.01 -2.78 4.01
N GLN A 261 -6.14 -1.58 3.45
CA GLN A 261 -5.33 -0.43 3.81
C GLN A 261 -6.23 0.72 4.22
N ILE A 262 -6.16 1.11 5.49
CA ILE A 262 -6.82 2.34 5.97
C ILE A 262 -6.11 3.52 5.31
N VAL A 263 -6.89 4.39 4.67
CA VAL A 263 -6.36 5.51 3.87
C VAL A 263 -6.67 6.87 4.48
N ASP A 264 -7.64 6.94 5.37
CA ASP A 264 -7.98 8.11 6.19
C ASP A 264 -8.80 7.74 7.44
N ALA A 265 -9.31 8.73 8.16
CA ALA A 265 -10.08 8.54 9.38
C ALA A 265 -11.37 7.70 9.20
N ARG A 266 -11.83 7.47 7.97
CA ARG A 266 -13.13 6.85 7.67
C ARG A 266 -13.05 5.74 6.64
N ARG A 267 -12.10 5.78 5.71
CA ARG A 267 -12.07 4.93 4.52
C ARG A 267 -10.92 3.93 4.54
N ALA A 268 -11.17 2.79 3.92
CA ALA A 268 -10.16 1.80 3.58
C ALA A 268 -10.32 1.35 2.14
N VAL A 269 -9.20 1.01 1.48
CA VAL A 269 -9.23 0.19 0.28
C VAL A 269 -9.14 -1.28 0.69
N LEU A 270 -9.96 -2.11 0.05
CA LEU A 270 -10.01 -3.56 0.24
C LEU A 270 -9.54 -4.24 -1.02
N GLY A 271 -8.77 -5.32 -0.85
CA GLY A 271 -8.44 -6.27 -1.88
C GLY A 271 -8.71 -7.70 -1.41
N PHE A 272 -9.43 -8.48 -2.20
CA PHE A 272 -9.66 -9.89 -1.91
C PHE A 272 -9.69 -10.70 -3.20
N GLY A 273 -9.16 -11.90 -3.15
CA GLY A 273 -9.12 -12.71 -4.35
C GLY A 273 -8.12 -13.84 -4.26
N THR A 274 -7.82 -14.42 -5.40
CA THR A 274 -6.95 -15.58 -5.47
C THR A 274 -6.21 -15.64 -6.81
N ASP A 275 -4.97 -16.11 -6.74
CA ASP A 275 -4.27 -16.54 -7.94
C ASP A 275 -4.82 -17.91 -8.37
N VAL A 276 -5.37 -17.96 -9.58
CA VAL A 276 -6.02 -19.14 -10.10
C VAL A 276 -5.76 -19.28 -11.61
N PRO A 277 -5.54 -20.52 -12.11
CA PRO A 277 -5.42 -20.72 -13.54
C PRO A 277 -6.65 -20.20 -14.29
N ASP A 278 -6.43 -19.59 -15.45
CA ASP A 278 -7.45 -18.93 -16.25
C ASP A 278 -8.71 -19.80 -16.49
N LYS A 279 -8.57 -21.12 -16.67
CA LYS A 279 -9.71 -22.05 -16.80
C LYS A 279 -10.69 -22.06 -15.62
N HIS A 280 -10.26 -21.60 -14.43
CA HIS A 280 -11.07 -21.57 -13.20
C HIS A 280 -11.51 -20.15 -12.83
N ALA A 281 -10.96 -19.11 -13.47
CA ALA A 281 -11.24 -17.72 -13.12
C ALA A 281 -12.76 -17.38 -13.20
N GLY A 282 -13.48 -17.90 -14.19
CA GLY A 282 -14.92 -17.68 -14.30
C GLY A 282 -15.72 -18.20 -13.10
N ARG A 283 -15.31 -19.35 -12.52
CA ARG A 283 -15.95 -19.91 -11.32
C ARG A 283 -15.71 -19.05 -10.09
N VAL A 284 -14.49 -18.47 -9.97
CA VAL A 284 -14.16 -17.55 -8.87
C VAL A 284 -14.97 -16.25 -8.99
N VAL A 285 -15.07 -15.67 -10.19
CA VAL A 285 -15.94 -14.51 -10.47
C VAL A 285 -17.39 -14.76 -10.06
N GLU A 286 -17.94 -15.92 -10.48
CA GLU A 286 -19.32 -16.32 -10.11
C GLU A 286 -19.48 -16.48 -8.59
N ALA A 287 -18.51 -17.12 -7.92
CA ALA A 287 -18.52 -17.30 -6.47
C ALA A 287 -18.52 -15.97 -5.72
N ILE A 288 -17.64 -15.05 -6.06
CA ILE A 288 -17.56 -13.71 -5.44
C ILE A 288 -18.94 -13.00 -5.57
N ARG A 289 -19.52 -12.98 -6.77
CA ARG A 289 -20.79 -12.32 -7.01
C ARG A 289 -21.94 -12.98 -6.27
N ALA A 290 -21.97 -14.30 -6.24
CA ALA A 290 -23.04 -15.05 -5.57
C ALA A 290 -23.01 -14.86 -4.06
N GLU A 291 -21.83 -14.99 -3.43
CA GLU A 291 -21.67 -14.82 -1.98
C GLU A 291 -21.97 -13.39 -1.51
N LEU A 292 -21.50 -12.37 -2.24
CA LEU A 292 -21.86 -10.98 -1.98
C LEU A 292 -23.37 -10.72 -2.09
N ALA A 293 -24.00 -11.26 -3.13
CA ALA A 293 -25.45 -11.11 -3.32
C ALA A 293 -26.25 -11.82 -2.22
N GLU A 294 -25.81 -12.99 -1.77
CA GLU A 294 -26.43 -13.74 -0.69
C GLU A 294 -26.28 -13.01 0.64
N LEU A 295 -25.06 -12.60 0.98
CA LEU A 295 -24.76 -11.84 2.20
C LEU A 295 -25.52 -10.51 2.22
N GLY A 296 -25.64 -9.82 1.07
CA GLY A 296 -26.40 -8.57 0.96
C GLY A 296 -27.91 -8.76 1.10
N ARG A 297 -28.48 -9.93 0.77
CA ARG A 297 -29.91 -10.23 0.92
C ARG A 297 -30.27 -10.69 2.33
N GLY A 298 -29.52 -11.66 2.86
CA GLY A 298 -29.87 -12.37 4.09
C GLY A 298 -29.07 -11.93 5.32
N GLY A 299 -27.96 -11.25 5.10
CA GLY A 299 -26.98 -10.97 6.16
C GLY A 299 -26.17 -12.21 6.55
N PRO A 300 -25.27 -12.07 7.52
CA PRO A 300 -24.61 -13.20 8.16
C PRO A 300 -25.58 -14.02 9.01
N THR A 301 -25.33 -15.30 9.12
CA THR A 301 -26.06 -16.16 10.06
C THR A 301 -25.72 -15.81 11.52
N ARG A 302 -26.50 -16.36 12.45
CA ARG A 302 -26.18 -16.18 13.88
C ARG A 302 -24.90 -16.89 14.28
N GLU A 303 -24.59 -18.02 13.65
CA GLU A 303 -23.37 -18.78 13.84
C GLU A 303 -22.15 -18.01 13.35
N GLU A 304 -22.22 -17.37 12.17
CA GLU A 304 -21.12 -16.56 11.63
C GLU A 304 -20.81 -15.34 12.53
N LEU A 305 -21.84 -14.63 13.00
CA LEU A 305 -21.66 -13.52 13.95
C LEU A 305 -21.13 -13.99 15.31
N ALA A 306 -21.57 -15.16 15.77
CA ALA A 306 -21.06 -15.74 17.00
C ALA A 306 -19.60 -16.15 16.89
N ALA A 307 -19.22 -16.71 15.73
CA ALA A 307 -17.82 -17.07 15.43
C ALA A 307 -16.92 -15.84 15.33
N ASP A 308 -17.35 -14.78 14.61
CA ASP A 308 -16.62 -13.51 14.50
C ASP A 308 -16.36 -12.89 15.89
N ARG A 309 -17.40 -12.81 16.72
CA ARG A 309 -17.28 -12.34 18.11
C ARG A 309 -16.38 -13.22 18.97
N ALA A 310 -16.48 -14.55 18.83
CA ALA A 310 -15.68 -15.49 19.60
C ALA A 310 -14.20 -15.39 19.20
N GLY A 311 -13.90 -15.30 17.90
CA GLY A 311 -12.54 -15.08 17.40
C GLY A 311 -11.90 -13.83 17.98
N LEU A 312 -12.60 -12.69 17.93
CA LEU A 312 -12.10 -11.47 18.56
C LEU A 312 -11.94 -11.62 20.09
N ALA A 313 -12.85 -12.32 20.75
CA ALA A 313 -12.75 -12.56 22.20
C ALA A 313 -11.54 -13.43 22.57
N GLU A 314 -11.19 -14.39 21.72
CA GLU A 314 -9.97 -15.21 21.85
C GLU A 314 -8.72 -14.35 21.62
N GLU A 315 -8.69 -13.56 20.54
CA GLU A 315 -7.59 -12.64 20.27
C GLU A 315 -7.34 -11.64 21.41
N VAL A 316 -8.42 -11.07 21.99
CA VAL A 316 -8.35 -10.14 23.13
C VAL A 316 -7.69 -10.79 24.36
N ALA A 317 -7.80 -12.10 24.50
CA ALA A 317 -7.18 -12.85 25.59
C ALA A 317 -5.68 -13.13 25.35
N GLU A 318 -5.19 -12.96 24.12
CA GLU A 318 -3.79 -13.17 23.77
C GLU A 318 -2.91 -12.00 24.21
N ARG A 319 -1.66 -12.32 24.50
CA ARG A 319 -0.67 -11.33 24.96
C ARG A 319 -0.38 -10.28 23.85
N GLU A 320 -0.25 -10.75 22.64
CA GLU A 320 0.05 -9.96 21.44
C GLU A 320 -1.01 -8.88 21.20
N PHE A 321 -2.26 -9.17 21.54
CA PHE A 321 -3.35 -8.22 21.42
C PHE A 321 -3.18 -7.00 22.35
N ALA A 322 -2.67 -7.18 23.55
CA ALA A 322 -2.41 -6.05 24.43
C ALA A 322 -1.33 -5.12 23.86
N GLN A 323 -0.27 -5.68 23.25
CA GLN A 323 0.73 -4.89 22.54
C GLN A 323 0.15 -4.19 21.30
N TYR A 324 -0.69 -4.89 20.53
CA TYR A 324 -1.42 -4.29 19.41
C TYR A 324 -2.28 -3.11 19.86
N ARG A 325 -2.92 -3.17 21.03
CA ARG A 325 -3.71 -2.06 21.57
C ARG A 325 -2.88 -0.81 21.86
N ALA A 326 -1.68 -0.96 22.41
CA ALA A 326 -0.75 0.16 22.63
C ALA A 326 -0.24 0.72 21.28
N PHE A 327 0.03 -0.16 20.31
CA PHE A 327 0.41 0.22 18.95
C PHE A 327 -0.71 1.00 18.25
N ASP A 328 -1.96 0.51 18.31
CA ASP A 328 -3.13 1.18 17.73
C ASP A 328 -3.35 2.58 18.32
N ALA A 329 -3.15 2.74 19.64
CA ALA A 329 -3.21 4.05 20.28
C ALA A 329 -2.08 4.99 19.82
N ALA A 330 -0.86 4.48 19.63
CA ALA A 330 0.26 5.23 19.09
C ALA A 330 0.04 5.62 17.62
N MET A 331 -0.50 4.71 16.81
CA MET A 331 -0.86 5.02 15.43
C MET A 331 -2.00 6.03 15.32
N SER A 332 -3.00 5.97 16.21
CA SER A 332 -4.04 6.98 16.33
C SER A 332 -3.44 8.37 16.66
N GLU A 333 -2.46 8.44 17.55
CA GLU A 333 -1.72 9.66 17.85
C GLU A 333 -0.93 10.16 16.63
N LEU A 334 -0.25 9.26 15.90
CA LEU A 334 0.59 9.61 14.74
C LEU A 334 -0.23 10.03 13.52
N THR A 335 -1.35 9.40 13.25
CA THR A 335 -2.18 9.68 12.07
C THR A 335 -3.24 10.73 12.33
N GLY A 336 -3.68 10.89 13.57
CA GLY A 336 -4.89 11.63 13.94
C GLY A 336 -6.18 10.89 13.60
N TRP A 337 -6.09 9.59 13.26
CA TRP A 337 -7.24 8.77 12.92
C TRP A 337 -7.80 8.04 14.15
N PRO A 338 -9.10 7.64 14.12
CA PRO A 338 -9.68 6.88 15.22
C PRO A 338 -8.96 5.54 15.46
N SER A 339 -8.78 5.18 16.73
CA SER A 339 -8.30 3.86 17.14
C SER A 339 -9.33 2.76 16.80
N ALA A 340 -8.85 1.55 16.51
CA ALA A 340 -9.69 0.38 16.26
C ALA A 340 -10.56 -0.06 17.48
N ALA A 341 -10.27 0.46 18.67
CA ALA A 341 -10.98 0.12 19.90
C ALA A 341 -12.52 0.27 19.82
N ALA A 342 -13.00 1.26 19.09
CA ALA A 342 -14.45 1.47 18.93
C ALA A 342 -15.08 0.33 18.11
N HIS A 343 -14.42 -0.09 17.02
CA HIS A 343 -14.83 -1.24 16.20
C HIS A 343 -14.83 -2.53 17.02
N GLN A 344 -13.73 -2.80 17.73
CA GLN A 344 -13.58 -4.00 18.57
C GLN A 344 -14.67 -4.09 19.65
N ARG A 345 -14.94 -2.99 20.37
CA ARG A 345 -16.04 -2.96 21.35
C ARG A 345 -17.39 -3.24 20.71
N ARG A 346 -17.60 -2.76 19.48
CA ARG A 346 -18.87 -2.96 18.76
C ARG A 346 -19.04 -4.42 18.34
N VAL A 347 -18.00 -5.09 17.85
CA VAL A 347 -18.01 -6.53 17.53
C VAL A 347 -18.29 -7.34 18.80
N LEU A 348 -17.58 -7.06 19.90
CA LEU A 348 -17.77 -7.76 21.19
C LEU A 348 -19.18 -7.57 21.77
N ALA A 349 -19.80 -6.41 21.56
CA ALA A 349 -21.18 -6.17 21.96
C ALA A 349 -22.22 -6.91 21.10
N GLY A 350 -21.82 -7.33 19.90
CA GLY A 350 -22.66 -8.00 18.91
C GLY A 350 -23.18 -7.06 17.83
N LEU A 351 -23.03 -7.47 16.58
CA LEU A 351 -23.50 -6.73 15.42
C LEU A 351 -24.91 -7.16 15.01
N ASP A 352 -25.66 -6.21 14.42
CA ASP A 352 -26.97 -6.51 13.84
C ASP A 352 -26.79 -7.11 12.42
N PRO A 353 -27.31 -8.33 12.14
CA PRO A 353 -27.23 -8.96 10.83
C PRO A 353 -27.75 -8.07 9.69
N ALA A 354 -28.78 -7.28 9.92
CA ALA A 354 -29.36 -6.40 8.91
C ALA A 354 -28.42 -5.25 8.52
N VAL A 355 -27.66 -4.73 9.50
CA VAL A 355 -26.66 -3.66 9.26
C VAL A 355 -25.44 -4.24 8.54
N VAL A 356 -24.99 -5.45 8.89
CA VAL A 356 -23.93 -6.16 8.16
C VAL A 356 -24.36 -6.47 6.72
N ALA A 357 -25.62 -6.88 6.50
CA ALA A 357 -26.16 -7.05 5.15
C ALA A 357 -26.15 -5.74 4.34
N ALA A 358 -26.44 -4.60 4.99
CA ALA A 358 -26.35 -3.29 4.34
C ALA A 358 -24.90 -2.96 3.95
N ALA A 359 -23.91 -3.26 4.81
CA ALA A 359 -22.49 -3.10 4.50
C ALA A 359 -22.06 -3.99 3.32
N ALA A 360 -22.55 -5.24 3.25
CA ALA A 360 -22.28 -6.13 2.11
C ALA A 360 -22.88 -5.60 0.79
N ARG A 361 -24.05 -4.97 0.83
CA ARG A 361 -24.65 -4.29 -0.35
C ARG A 361 -23.83 -3.07 -0.77
N ASP A 362 -23.35 -2.27 0.18
CA ASP A 362 -22.46 -1.14 -0.11
C ASP A 362 -21.16 -1.63 -0.74
N LEU A 363 -20.53 -2.69 -0.19
CA LEU A 363 -19.37 -3.32 -0.79
C LEU A 363 -19.61 -3.77 -2.24
N ALA A 364 -20.74 -4.45 -2.50
CA ALA A 364 -21.11 -4.87 -3.85
C ALA A 364 -21.30 -3.69 -4.81
N GLY A 365 -21.88 -2.58 -4.33
CA GLY A 365 -22.08 -1.35 -5.10
C GLY A 365 -20.79 -0.57 -5.39
N ARG A 366 -19.71 -0.85 -4.64
CA ARG A 366 -18.37 -0.21 -4.81
C ARG A 366 -17.34 -1.12 -5.43
N LEU A 367 -17.72 -2.34 -5.80
CA LEU A 367 -16.79 -3.35 -6.27
C LEU A 367 -16.25 -3.04 -7.66
N VAL A 368 -14.93 -3.09 -7.81
CA VAL A 368 -14.23 -3.28 -9.10
C VAL A 368 -13.77 -4.74 -9.14
N LEU A 369 -14.34 -5.54 -10.05
CA LEU A 369 -14.01 -6.95 -10.19
C LEU A 369 -13.00 -7.13 -11.31
N CYS A 370 -11.78 -7.47 -10.96
CA CYS A 370 -10.65 -7.65 -11.86
C CYS A 370 -10.51 -9.14 -12.21
N ALA A 371 -10.47 -9.46 -13.50
CA ALA A 371 -10.34 -10.84 -13.99
C ALA A 371 -9.74 -10.87 -15.42
N PRO A 372 -9.28 -12.03 -15.91
CA PRO A 372 -8.89 -12.17 -17.32
C PRO A 372 -10.05 -11.83 -18.27
N GLU A 373 -9.74 -11.23 -19.42
CA GLU A 373 -10.70 -10.62 -20.38
C GLU A 373 -11.93 -11.48 -20.69
N ARG A 374 -11.76 -12.79 -20.85
CA ARG A 374 -12.86 -13.72 -21.16
C ARG A 374 -13.80 -14.00 -19.98
N HIS A 375 -13.42 -13.64 -18.76
CA HIS A 375 -14.13 -13.94 -17.51
C HIS A 375 -14.67 -12.68 -16.81
N VAL A 376 -14.41 -11.50 -17.34
CA VAL A 376 -15.00 -10.27 -16.77
C VAL A 376 -16.53 -10.29 -16.91
N PRO A 377 -17.27 -9.83 -15.89
CA PRO A 377 -18.72 -9.76 -15.93
C PRO A 377 -19.19 -8.66 -16.90
N ARG A 378 -19.75 -9.06 -18.04
CA ARG A 378 -20.15 -8.13 -19.12
C ARG A 378 -21.39 -7.29 -18.80
N ASP A 379 -22.07 -7.57 -17.73
CA ASP A 379 -23.19 -6.78 -17.19
C ASP A 379 -22.72 -5.60 -16.33
N LEU A 380 -21.43 -5.56 -15.95
CA LEU A 380 -20.81 -4.39 -15.31
C LEU A 380 -20.10 -3.55 -16.38
N PRO A 381 -20.06 -2.21 -16.21
CA PRO A 381 -19.26 -1.36 -17.09
C PRO A 381 -17.77 -1.65 -16.91
N GLU A 382 -17.02 -1.50 -18.00
CA GLU A 382 -15.55 -1.56 -17.96
C GLU A 382 -15.01 -0.31 -17.25
N LEU A 383 -14.08 -0.52 -16.31
CA LEU A 383 -13.37 0.58 -15.68
C LEU A 383 -12.51 1.30 -16.73
N PRO A 384 -12.61 2.63 -16.89
CA PRO A 384 -11.73 3.34 -17.80
C PRO A 384 -10.25 3.08 -17.49
N GLY A 385 -9.43 2.87 -18.51
CA GLY A 385 -7.98 2.67 -18.35
C GLY A 385 -7.23 3.90 -17.78
N SER A 386 -7.94 5.02 -17.61
CA SER A 386 -7.47 6.22 -16.91
C SER A 386 -8.66 6.96 -16.30
N PRO A 387 -8.54 7.50 -15.07
CA PRO A 387 -9.54 8.43 -14.51
C PRO A 387 -9.52 9.79 -15.20
N LEU A 388 -8.47 10.09 -15.98
CA LEU A 388 -8.34 11.34 -16.70
C LEU A 388 -8.86 11.22 -18.15
N PRO A 389 -9.49 12.30 -18.69
CA PRO A 389 -9.83 12.34 -20.10
C PRO A 389 -8.56 12.40 -20.96
N ALA A 390 -8.59 11.71 -22.10
CA ALA A 390 -7.50 11.78 -23.06
C ALA A 390 -7.30 13.21 -23.56
N PRO A 391 -6.06 13.72 -23.57
CA PRO A 391 -5.77 15.04 -24.15
C PRO A 391 -6.03 15.01 -25.66
N PRO A 392 -6.56 16.10 -26.23
CA PRO A 392 -6.67 16.22 -27.66
C PRO A 392 -5.28 16.19 -28.30
N GLY A 393 -5.13 15.51 -29.42
CA GLY A 393 -3.82 15.39 -30.03
C GLY A 393 -3.83 14.74 -31.41
N ARG A 394 -2.64 14.57 -31.94
CA ARG A 394 -2.40 13.90 -33.22
C ARG A 394 -2.00 12.45 -33.02
N GLU A 395 -2.63 11.55 -33.76
CA GLU A 395 -2.21 10.17 -33.81
C GLU A 395 -0.84 10.04 -34.51
N VAL A 396 0.10 9.43 -33.84
CA VAL A 396 1.43 9.12 -34.36
C VAL A 396 1.36 7.79 -35.10
N LYS A 397 1.67 7.82 -36.38
CA LYS A 397 1.62 6.60 -37.21
C LYS A 397 2.73 5.61 -36.80
N ARG A 398 2.37 4.35 -36.70
CA ARG A 398 3.31 3.26 -36.44
C ARG A 398 4.37 3.18 -37.56
N ALA A 399 5.61 2.82 -37.23
CA ALA A 399 6.64 2.56 -38.21
C ALA A 399 6.29 1.31 -39.05
N LEU A 400 6.62 1.35 -40.34
CA LEU A 400 6.30 0.25 -41.27
C LEU A 400 7.24 -0.95 -41.09
N VAL A 401 8.47 -0.68 -40.65
CA VAL A 401 9.53 -1.69 -40.48
C VAL A 401 10.16 -1.50 -39.10
N GLY A 402 10.44 -2.62 -38.43
CA GLY A 402 11.17 -2.64 -37.15
C GLY A 402 10.36 -2.26 -35.93
N SER A 403 9.05 -2.00 -36.03
CA SER A 403 8.21 -1.75 -34.86
C SER A 403 7.91 -3.05 -34.11
N THR A 404 8.15 -3.03 -32.82
CA THR A 404 7.78 -4.11 -31.87
C THR A 404 6.37 -3.93 -31.32
N SER A 405 5.79 -2.73 -31.45
CA SER A 405 4.45 -2.42 -30.97
C SER A 405 3.37 -3.23 -31.69
N PRO A 406 2.31 -3.73 -31.01
CA PRO A 406 1.18 -4.39 -31.62
C PRO A 406 0.50 -3.54 -32.70
N ARG A 407 -0.08 -4.18 -33.73
CA ARG A 407 -0.74 -3.45 -34.85
C ARG A 407 -1.91 -2.59 -34.40
N ALA A 408 -2.61 -3.03 -33.36
CA ALA A 408 -3.76 -2.32 -32.80
C ALA A 408 -3.37 -1.18 -31.82
N HIS A 409 -2.08 -1.05 -31.49
CA HIS A 409 -1.61 0.00 -30.60
C HIS A 409 -1.56 1.35 -31.33
N ARG A 410 -2.25 2.32 -30.78
CA ARG A 410 -2.26 3.72 -31.25
C ARG A 410 -1.72 4.64 -30.18
N LEU A 411 -0.89 5.58 -30.56
CA LEU A 411 -0.36 6.63 -29.69
C LEU A 411 -0.88 7.98 -30.19
N VAL A 412 -1.52 8.73 -29.33
CA VAL A 412 -1.96 10.11 -29.58
C VAL A 412 -1.10 11.03 -28.73
N VAL A 413 -0.54 12.07 -29.35
CA VAL A 413 0.30 13.08 -28.70
C VAL A 413 -0.32 14.44 -28.89
N GLY A 414 -0.66 15.07 -27.78
CA GLY A 414 -1.20 16.42 -27.69
C GLY A 414 -0.22 17.41 -27.09
N ASP A 415 -0.67 18.65 -26.92
CA ASP A 415 0.12 19.69 -26.24
C ASP A 415 0.19 19.46 -24.73
N ASP A 416 -0.86 18.88 -24.12
CA ASP A 416 -1.02 18.67 -22.69
C ASP A 416 -0.63 17.28 -22.22
N GLY A 417 -0.31 16.35 -23.13
CA GLY A 417 -0.01 14.96 -22.72
C GLY A 417 -0.11 13.95 -23.85
N LEU A 418 -0.11 12.67 -23.44
CA LEU A 418 -0.21 11.52 -24.34
C LEU A 418 -1.36 10.60 -23.91
N SER A 419 -1.89 9.85 -24.88
CA SER A 419 -2.79 8.73 -24.62
C SER A 419 -2.49 7.55 -25.53
N THR A 420 -2.66 6.32 -25.03
CA THR A 420 -2.53 5.09 -25.80
C THR A 420 -3.86 4.36 -25.87
N TYR A 421 -4.04 3.60 -26.94
CA TYR A 421 -5.24 2.80 -27.20
C TYR A 421 -4.81 1.42 -27.69
N PHE A 422 -5.50 0.38 -27.21
CA PHE A 422 -5.37 -0.98 -27.73
C PHE A 422 -6.72 -1.42 -28.32
N GLY A 423 -6.70 -1.89 -29.57
CA GLY A 423 -7.92 -2.31 -30.25
C GLY A 423 -8.77 -1.16 -30.79
N GLN A 424 -10.06 -1.44 -31.05
CA GLN A 424 -11.02 -0.51 -31.66
C GLN A 424 -11.93 0.18 -30.63
N ASN A 425 -11.84 -0.18 -29.36
CA ASN A 425 -12.63 0.47 -28.32
C ASN A 425 -12.16 1.93 -28.16
N GLY A 426 -13.10 2.86 -28.17
CA GLY A 426 -12.82 4.30 -28.21
C GLY A 426 -12.19 4.87 -26.92
N SER A 427 -12.07 4.06 -25.86
CA SER A 427 -11.47 4.49 -24.58
C SER A 427 -9.94 4.34 -24.59
N PRO A 428 -9.20 5.28 -23.99
CA PRO A 428 -7.76 5.16 -23.87
C PRO A 428 -7.40 4.04 -22.87
N ALA A 429 -6.37 3.27 -23.20
CA ALA A 429 -5.79 2.28 -22.29
C ALA A 429 -4.93 2.93 -21.20
N ALA A 430 -4.26 4.04 -21.52
CA ALA A 430 -3.56 4.89 -20.56
C ALA A 430 -3.55 6.34 -21.05
N VAL A 431 -3.53 7.26 -20.08
CA VAL A 431 -3.36 8.70 -20.28
C VAL A 431 -2.24 9.20 -19.38
N VAL A 432 -1.35 10.01 -19.93
CA VAL A 432 -0.31 10.71 -19.17
C VAL A 432 -0.36 12.18 -19.53
N ARG A 433 -0.60 13.04 -18.56
CA ARG A 433 -0.59 14.48 -18.73
C ARG A 433 0.75 15.06 -18.29
N PHE A 434 1.24 16.10 -18.98
CA PHE A 434 2.53 16.72 -18.65
C PHE A 434 2.50 17.49 -17.34
N ASP A 435 1.34 18.00 -16.94
CA ASP A 435 1.12 18.69 -15.66
C ASP A 435 0.91 17.73 -14.47
N ASP A 436 0.80 16.42 -14.72
CA ASP A 436 0.59 15.36 -13.72
C ASP A 436 1.65 14.26 -13.83
N LEU A 437 2.84 14.56 -14.32
CA LEU A 437 3.93 13.59 -14.41
C LEU A 437 4.45 13.22 -13.01
N ALA A 438 4.36 11.94 -12.67
CA ALA A 438 5.00 11.37 -11.49
C ALA A 438 6.51 11.12 -11.73
N GLY A 439 6.86 10.69 -12.95
CA GLY A 439 8.24 10.47 -13.36
C GLY A 439 8.40 10.13 -14.83
N VAL A 440 9.61 10.31 -15.36
CA VAL A 440 9.99 9.90 -16.71
C VAL A 440 11.27 9.10 -16.66
N GLY A 441 11.15 7.79 -16.82
CA GLY A 441 12.28 6.87 -16.95
C GLY A 441 12.95 7.02 -18.31
N ILE A 442 14.26 7.13 -18.29
CA ILE A 442 15.11 7.18 -19.50
C ILE A 442 15.89 5.88 -19.57
N GLU A 443 15.58 5.06 -20.55
CA GLU A 443 16.31 3.82 -20.80
C GLU A 443 17.26 4.01 -21.96
N HIS A 444 18.56 3.99 -21.68
CA HIS A 444 19.61 4.07 -22.69
C HIS A 444 19.81 2.70 -23.36
N THR A 445 19.77 2.70 -24.68
CA THR A 445 20.07 1.54 -25.53
C THR A 445 21.32 1.82 -26.34
N ASP A 446 22.21 0.83 -26.49
CA ASP A 446 23.51 0.97 -27.17
C ASP A 446 23.39 1.61 -28.56
N GLY A 447 23.95 2.81 -28.70
CA GLY A 447 24.02 3.56 -29.96
C GLY A 447 22.69 4.02 -30.56
N ARG A 448 21.56 3.91 -29.81
CA ARG A 448 20.23 4.31 -30.23
C ARG A 448 19.71 5.46 -29.35
N LEU A 449 18.62 6.11 -29.80
CA LEU A 449 17.90 7.06 -28.97
C LEU A 449 17.22 6.33 -27.79
N PRO A 450 17.15 6.99 -26.62
CA PRO A 450 16.57 6.37 -25.43
C PRO A 450 15.08 6.06 -25.63
N ILE A 451 14.62 5.03 -24.93
CA ILE A 451 13.22 4.74 -24.71
C ILE A 451 12.76 5.64 -23.55
N LEU A 452 11.58 6.19 -23.65
CA LEU A 452 10.96 6.97 -22.56
C LEU A 452 9.81 6.20 -21.95
N HIS A 453 9.82 6.10 -20.62
CA HIS A 453 8.74 5.54 -19.82
C HIS A 453 8.10 6.68 -19.03
N LEU A 454 6.93 7.15 -19.46
CA LEU A 454 6.23 8.26 -18.83
C LEU A 454 5.20 7.68 -17.84
N PHE A 455 5.29 8.11 -16.60
CA PHE A 455 4.39 7.71 -15.51
C PHE A 455 3.56 8.92 -15.08
N GLY A 456 2.23 8.82 -15.20
CA GLY A 456 1.30 9.84 -14.74
C GLY A 456 0.97 9.65 -13.25
N GLY A 457 0.78 10.73 -12.50
CA GLY A 457 0.37 10.69 -11.11
C GLY A 457 -0.95 9.94 -10.89
N HIS A 458 -1.82 9.93 -11.90
CA HIS A 458 -3.07 9.18 -11.92
C HIS A 458 -2.93 7.69 -12.34
N GLY A 459 -1.72 7.13 -12.34
CA GLY A 459 -1.48 5.70 -12.55
C GLY A 459 -1.26 5.28 -13.99
N GLY A 460 -1.46 6.16 -14.98
CA GLY A 460 -1.18 5.84 -16.38
C GLY A 460 0.33 5.68 -16.62
N ALA A 461 0.72 4.67 -17.41
CA ALA A 461 2.09 4.50 -17.88
C ALA A 461 2.13 4.34 -19.39
N ILE A 462 2.99 5.10 -20.06
CA ILE A 462 3.15 5.06 -21.51
C ILE A 462 4.62 4.95 -21.87
N THR A 463 4.97 3.88 -22.57
CA THR A 463 6.31 3.67 -23.11
C THR A 463 6.41 4.15 -24.55
N VAL A 464 7.35 5.02 -24.84
CA VAL A 464 7.63 5.54 -26.18
C VAL A 464 8.98 5.02 -26.66
N ARG A 465 8.96 3.96 -27.49
CA ARG A 465 10.12 3.42 -28.18
C ARG A 465 10.29 4.16 -29.54
N PRO A 466 11.44 4.82 -29.80
CA PRO A 466 11.61 5.59 -31.04
C PRO A 466 11.46 4.73 -32.32
N GLY A 467 11.82 3.46 -32.27
CA GLY A 467 11.71 2.53 -33.39
C GLY A 467 10.27 2.15 -33.77
N ASP A 468 9.31 2.30 -32.87
CA ASP A 468 7.93 1.90 -33.11
C ASP A 468 7.13 2.91 -33.93
N TRP A 469 7.57 4.17 -33.99
CA TRP A 469 6.78 5.28 -34.53
C TRP A 469 7.46 5.96 -35.72
N ARG A 470 6.68 6.38 -36.69
CA ARG A 470 7.17 7.24 -37.79
C ARG A 470 7.64 8.58 -37.25
N GLY A 471 8.91 8.93 -37.52
CA GLY A 471 9.52 10.12 -36.95
C GLY A 471 9.81 10.01 -35.45
N GLY A 472 9.92 8.79 -34.91
CA GLY A 472 10.10 8.55 -33.49
C GLY A 472 11.34 9.22 -32.86
N ARG A 473 12.38 9.49 -33.67
CA ARG A 473 13.52 10.33 -33.23
C ARG A 473 13.11 11.74 -32.86
N THR A 474 12.31 12.38 -33.71
CA THR A 474 11.78 13.72 -33.46
C THR A 474 10.80 13.69 -32.30
N LEU A 475 9.92 12.68 -32.25
CA LEU A 475 8.97 12.48 -31.16
C LEU A 475 9.66 12.43 -29.79
N VAL A 476 10.67 11.57 -29.62
CA VAL A 476 11.38 11.43 -28.34
C VAL A 476 12.11 12.73 -27.96
N ARG A 477 12.75 13.40 -28.93
CA ARG A 477 13.38 14.70 -28.67
C ARG A 477 12.36 15.76 -28.23
N ASP A 478 11.22 15.84 -28.90
CA ASP A 478 10.18 16.85 -28.61
C ASP A 478 9.49 16.57 -27.26
N LEU A 479 9.28 15.30 -26.91
CA LEU A 479 8.78 14.91 -25.60
C LEU A 479 9.76 15.29 -24.50
N ARG A 480 11.05 15.00 -24.67
CA ARG A 480 12.09 15.39 -23.69
C ARG A 480 12.18 16.90 -23.48
N ALA A 481 11.94 17.69 -24.52
CA ALA A 481 11.94 19.16 -24.42
C ALA A 481 10.73 19.72 -23.66
N ARG A 482 9.64 18.95 -23.50
CA ARG A 482 8.40 19.34 -22.80
C ARG A 482 8.39 18.88 -21.34
N VAL A 483 9.21 17.91 -20.98
CA VAL A 483 9.27 17.33 -19.65
C VAL A 483 10.28 18.10 -18.79
N ASP A 484 9.88 18.40 -17.53
CA ASP A 484 10.80 18.96 -16.55
C ASP A 484 11.95 17.94 -16.29
N PRO A 485 13.23 18.34 -16.45
CA PRO A 485 14.35 17.47 -16.10
C PRO A 485 14.32 16.95 -14.66
N ALA A 486 13.67 17.66 -13.73
CA ALA A 486 13.57 17.26 -12.33
C ALA A 486 12.75 15.97 -12.10
N VAL A 487 11.84 15.64 -13.04
CA VAL A 487 11.07 14.38 -12.98
C VAL A 487 11.70 13.25 -13.80
N CYS A 488 12.88 13.45 -14.39
CA CYS A 488 13.58 12.45 -15.18
C CYS A 488 14.50 11.60 -14.29
N PHE A 489 14.55 10.29 -14.55
CA PHE A 489 15.43 9.37 -13.88
C PHE A 489 15.95 8.28 -14.82
N GLU A 490 17.11 7.68 -14.49
CA GLU A 490 17.62 6.50 -15.20
C GLU A 490 16.77 5.28 -14.85
N THR A 491 16.26 4.59 -15.87
CA THR A 491 15.37 3.42 -15.67
C THR A 491 16.16 2.26 -15.05
N PRO A 492 15.81 1.81 -13.82
CA PRO A 492 16.43 0.65 -13.19
C PRO A 492 16.18 -0.63 -14.00
N GLU A 493 17.07 -1.62 -13.83
CA GLU A 493 16.94 -2.92 -14.50
C GLU A 493 15.63 -3.65 -14.09
N SER A 494 15.23 -3.53 -12.84
CA SER A 494 13.97 -4.10 -12.32
C SER A 494 12.74 -3.59 -13.09
N MET A 495 12.69 -2.32 -13.47
CA MET A 495 11.58 -1.78 -14.28
C MET A 495 11.57 -2.29 -15.73
N ARG A 496 12.72 -2.66 -16.29
CA ARG A 496 12.82 -3.15 -17.68
C ARG A 496 12.21 -4.54 -17.86
N MET A 497 12.15 -5.33 -16.79
CA MET A 497 11.62 -6.71 -16.83
C MET A 497 10.09 -6.75 -16.86
N PHE A 498 9.40 -5.75 -16.33
CA PHE A 498 7.92 -5.68 -16.35
C PHE A 498 7.31 -5.49 -17.74
N GLU A 499 8.11 -5.13 -18.76
CA GLU A 499 7.63 -4.98 -20.14
C GLU A 499 7.68 -6.28 -20.98
N GLN A 500 8.24 -7.37 -20.44
CA GLN A 500 8.40 -8.63 -21.15
C GLN A 500 7.39 -9.71 -20.73
N SER A 501 6.59 -9.44 -19.71
CA SER A 501 5.51 -10.29 -19.22
C SER A 501 4.13 -9.73 -19.62
#